data_1885bf35bb9cd80cd887ca70e5a8156c
#
_entry.id   1885bf35bb9cd80cd887ca70e5a8156c
#
_cell.length_a   1.000
_cell.length_b   1.000
_cell.length_c   1.000
_cell.angle_alpha   90.00
_cell.angle_beta   90.00
_cell.angle_gamma   90.00
#
_symmetry.space_group_name_H-M   'P 1'
#
loop_
_entity.id
_entity.type
_entity.pdbx_description
1 polymer ?
#
loop_
_entity_poly.entity_id
_entity_poly.type
_entity_poly.pdbx_seq_one_letter_code
_entity_poly.pdbx_strand_id
1 'polypeptide(L)'
;METIKRNWSLRIGDFARAVFWVMVVAFLLFTLFSSRGSNNDAARTELLKRFEKERGSRVISLIHRQESTSVLGVSVDNHISIEDSEAVLRAIRLTPTEQPIDLILHTPGGLVLASEQIAKALVEHKGKVTVFVPHYAMSGGTMIALAADEIVMDNNAVLGPVVPQIGGMAAASIVNVLNMKNHNNISDETLILADVAQKARVQVANFVAQLLLKRMPPKKAFEVATILSEGRWTHDFPLIVPVVSKLGLPVTTDMPRLVYDLMELYPQGNGARPSVLYVPMRRDRNDREAAGPAPMPGEGK
;
A
#
# COMPACT_ATOMS: atom_id res chain seq x y z
N MET A 1 70.12 -0.59 6.70
CA MET A 1 69.01 -1.56 6.89
C MET A 1 68.04 -1.16 8.01
N GLU A 2 68.46 -0.52 9.08
CA GLU A 2 67.61 -0.11 10.19
C GLU A 2 66.65 1.06 9.87
N THR A 3 67.05 2.01 9.02
CA THR A 3 66.21 3.15 8.61
C THR A 3 64.98 2.74 7.77
N ILE A 4 65.08 1.65 6.99
CA ILE A 4 63.97 1.13 6.18
C ILE A 4 62.93 0.44 7.07
N LYS A 5 63.37 -0.33 8.06
CA LYS A 5 62.47 -0.97 9.02
C LYS A 5 61.67 0.02 9.88
N ARG A 6 62.29 1.15 10.27
CA ARG A 6 61.64 2.19 11.08
C ARG A 6 60.56 2.95 10.31
N ASN A 7 60.73 3.19 9.00
CA ASN A 7 59.72 3.83 8.18
C ASN A 7 58.49 2.90 7.88
N TRP A 8 58.68 1.57 7.87
CA TRP A 8 57.62 0.61 7.64
C TRP A 8 56.71 0.48 8.89
N SER A 9 57.27 0.43 10.09
CA SER A 9 56.49 0.35 11.33
C SER A 9 55.68 1.64 11.59
N LEU A 10 56.16 2.79 11.25
CA LEU A 10 55.43 4.08 11.33
C LEU A 10 54.24 4.09 10.35
N ARG A 11 54.45 3.62 9.11
CA ARG A 11 53.35 3.55 8.10
C ARG A 11 52.27 2.52 8.48
N ILE A 12 52.59 1.41 9.09
CA ILE A 12 51.64 0.40 9.58
C ILE A 12 50.83 1.00 10.74
N GLY A 13 51.47 1.72 11.66
CA GLY A 13 50.79 2.39 12.78
C GLY A 13 49.80 3.46 12.32
N ASP A 14 50.16 4.27 11.34
CA ASP A 14 49.30 5.29 10.75
C ASP A 14 48.13 4.69 9.96
N PHE A 15 48.38 3.62 9.23
CA PHE A 15 47.32 2.84 8.56
C PHE A 15 46.34 2.24 9.57
N ALA A 16 46.82 1.60 10.61
CA ALA A 16 45.98 1.02 11.69
C ALA A 16 45.11 2.11 12.38
N ARG A 17 45.70 3.31 12.64
CA ARG A 17 44.95 4.45 13.17
C ARG A 17 43.86 4.93 12.20
N ALA A 18 44.16 5.04 10.91
CA ALA A 18 43.18 5.44 9.91
C ALA A 18 42.01 4.46 9.83
N VAL A 19 42.29 3.15 9.81
CA VAL A 19 41.26 2.10 9.83
C VAL A 19 40.43 2.18 11.12
N PHE A 20 41.06 2.36 12.27
CA PHE A 20 40.35 2.52 13.55
C PHE A 20 39.38 3.71 13.52
N TRP A 21 39.81 4.88 13.05
CA TRP A 21 38.94 6.04 12.97
C TRP A 21 37.81 5.89 11.95
N VAL A 22 38.06 5.21 10.83
CA VAL A 22 37.01 4.88 9.85
C VAL A 22 35.97 3.95 10.48
N MET A 23 36.37 2.93 11.24
CA MET A 23 35.43 2.07 11.97
C MET A 23 34.63 2.82 13.06
N VAL A 24 35.28 3.73 13.80
CA VAL A 24 34.59 4.58 14.79
C VAL A 24 33.55 5.47 14.13
N VAL A 25 33.90 6.12 13.02
CA VAL A 25 32.96 6.96 12.28
C VAL A 25 31.83 6.12 11.71
N ALA A 26 32.11 4.96 11.11
CA ALA A 26 31.09 4.05 10.60
C ALA A 26 30.15 3.55 11.72
N PHE A 27 30.68 3.23 12.90
CA PHE A 27 29.91 2.84 14.06
C PHE A 27 29.02 3.99 14.58
N LEU A 28 29.55 5.21 14.66
CA LEU A 28 28.77 6.39 15.07
C LEU A 28 27.67 6.70 14.05
N LEU A 29 27.95 6.61 12.77
CA LEU A 29 26.94 6.77 11.74
C LEU A 29 25.88 5.67 11.83
N PHE A 30 26.28 4.41 12.02
CA PHE A 30 25.36 3.29 12.22
C PHE A 30 24.45 3.49 13.43
N THR A 31 25.00 3.93 14.58
CA THR A 31 24.18 4.21 15.77
C THR A 31 23.21 5.38 15.58
N LEU A 32 23.64 6.45 14.89
CA LEU A 32 22.77 7.57 14.56
C LEU A 32 21.64 7.20 13.59
N PHE A 33 21.92 6.34 12.60
CA PHE A 33 20.90 5.82 11.69
C PHE A 33 19.93 4.86 12.41
N SER A 34 20.45 3.96 13.23
CA SER A 34 19.63 3.01 14.00
C SER A 34 18.72 3.73 15.01
N SER A 35 19.18 4.81 15.65
CA SER A 35 18.36 5.55 16.61
C SER A 35 17.20 6.32 15.96
N ARG A 36 17.36 6.79 14.72
CA ARG A 36 16.26 7.46 13.98
C ARG A 36 15.13 6.48 13.61
N GLY A 37 15.45 5.25 13.19
CA GLY A 37 14.46 4.19 12.92
C GLY A 37 13.66 3.86 14.19
N SER A 38 14.32 3.65 15.31
CA SER A 38 13.71 3.29 16.59
C SER A 38 12.72 4.35 17.12
N ASN A 39 13.00 5.63 16.94
CA ASN A 39 12.10 6.72 17.37
C ASN A 39 10.80 6.74 16.56
N ASN A 40 10.86 6.49 15.26
CA ASN A 40 9.66 6.45 14.41
C ASN A 40 8.79 5.23 14.74
N ASP A 41 9.37 4.08 15.05
CA ASP A 41 8.61 2.86 15.36
C ASP A 41 7.87 2.98 16.69
N ALA A 42 8.47 3.61 17.69
CA ALA A 42 7.79 3.92 18.95
C ALA A 42 6.61 4.89 18.73
N ALA A 43 6.82 5.95 17.94
CA ALA A 43 5.78 6.91 17.61
C ALA A 43 4.64 6.28 16.80
N ARG A 44 4.94 5.42 15.81
CA ARG A 44 3.94 4.64 15.05
C ARG A 44 3.10 3.76 15.98
N THR A 45 3.77 3.02 16.87
CA THR A 45 3.09 2.14 17.84
C THR A 45 2.16 2.92 18.75
N GLU A 46 2.58 4.09 19.22
CA GLU A 46 1.74 4.93 20.08
C GLU A 46 0.52 5.49 19.36
N LEU A 47 0.69 5.95 18.09
CA LEU A 47 -0.44 6.40 17.29
C LEU A 47 -1.42 5.26 16.96
N LEU A 48 -0.93 4.07 16.65
CA LEU A 48 -1.78 2.90 16.43
C LEU A 48 -2.60 2.56 17.68
N LYS A 49 -1.97 2.51 18.87
CA LYS A 49 -2.68 2.27 20.14
C LYS A 49 -3.72 3.35 20.43
N ARG A 50 -3.39 4.61 20.16
CA ARG A 50 -4.34 5.70 20.31
C ARG A 50 -5.54 5.53 19.37
N PHE A 51 -5.30 5.17 18.12
CA PHE A 51 -6.36 4.93 17.13
C PHE A 51 -7.22 3.73 17.52
N GLU A 52 -6.62 2.61 17.97
CA GLU A 52 -7.35 1.46 18.51
C GLU A 52 -8.29 1.88 19.66
N LYS A 53 -7.78 2.69 20.61
CA LYS A 53 -8.57 3.16 21.74
C LYS A 53 -9.72 4.08 21.33
N GLU A 54 -9.49 5.00 20.40
CA GLU A 54 -10.53 5.93 19.93
C GLU A 54 -11.64 5.23 19.15
N ARG A 55 -11.31 4.15 18.43
CA ARG A 55 -12.27 3.44 17.58
C ARG A 55 -12.80 2.12 18.15
N GLY A 56 -12.18 1.62 19.21
CA GLY A 56 -12.54 0.31 19.79
C GLY A 56 -12.24 -0.87 18.86
N SER A 57 -11.33 -0.69 17.93
CA SER A 57 -10.98 -1.65 16.87
C SER A 57 -9.56 -2.18 17.05
N ARG A 58 -9.20 -3.25 16.34
CA ARG A 58 -7.81 -3.61 16.05
C ARG A 58 -7.34 -2.78 14.85
N VAL A 59 -6.24 -2.06 15.00
CA VAL A 59 -5.65 -1.27 13.91
C VAL A 59 -4.45 -2.00 13.29
N ILE A 60 -4.48 -2.16 11.99
CA ILE A 60 -3.40 -2.76 11.19
C ILE A 60 -2.94 -1.71 10.18
N SER A 61 -1.64 -1.52 10.00
CA SER A 61 -1.09 -0.65 8.96
C SER A 61 -0.33 -1.47 7.92
N LEU A 62 -0.71 -1.34 6.66
CA LEU A 62 -0.01 -1.87 5.49
C LEU A 62 0.34 -0.69 4.59
N ILE A 63 1.53 -0.14 4.80
CA ILE A 63 1.96 1.11 4.18
C ILE A 63 3.29 0.89 3.48
N HIS A 64 3.27 0.86 2.15
CA HIS A 64 4.46 0.78 1.32
C HIS A 64 4.91 2.18 0.90
N ARG A 65 6.23 2.36 0.83
CA ARG A 65 6.82 3.58 0.25
C ARG A 65 6.87 3.43 -1.26
N GLN A 66 6.59 4.51 -1.99
CA GLN A 66 6.52 4.48 -3.44
C GLN A 66 7.86 4.25 -4.13
N GLU A 67 8.98 4.63 -3.48
CA GLU A 67 10.29 4.51 -4.06
C GLU A 67 10.98 3.21 -3.70
N SER A 68 11.52 2.51 -4.71
CA SER A 68 12.49 1.45 -4.51
C SER A 68 13.75 2.04 -3.87
N THR A 69 13.96 1.79 -2.59
CA THR A 69 15.21 2.13 -1.93
C THR A 69 16.26 1.13 -2.36
N SER A 70 17.21 1.56 -3.18
CA SER A 70 18.40 0.76 -3.46
C SER A 70 19.34 0.88 -2.26
N VAL A 71 19.45 -0.19 -1.48
CA VAL A 71 20.48 -0.34 -0.44
C VAL A 71 21.59 -1.18 -1.04
N LEU A 72 22.78 -0.58 -1.21
CA LEU A 72 23.96 -1.23 -1.81
C LEU A 72 23.71 -1.85 -3.21
N GLY A 73 22.87 -1.22 -4.03
CA GLY A 73 22.56 -1.67 -5.39
C GLY A 73 21.50 -2.78 -5.47
N VAL A 74 20.90 -3.18 -4.35
CA VAL A 74 19.76 -4.10 -4.30
C VAL A 74 18.49 -3.25 -4.17
N SER A 75 17.59 -3.33 -5.16
CA SER A 75 16.26 -2.70 -5.06
C SER A 75 15.44 -3.44 -4.01
N VAL A 76 14.98 -2.73 -3.00
CA VAL A 76 13.98 -3.24 -2.06
C VAL A 76 12.62 -3.01 -2.69
N ASP A 77 11.94 -4.10 -3.05
CA ASP A 77 10.60 -4.06 -3.63
C ASP A 77 9.60 -3.58 -2.58
N ASN A 78 8.97 -2.43 -2.87
CA ASN A 78 7.96 -1.82 -2.01
C ASN A 78 6.55 -2.18 -2.50
N HIS A 79 6.22 -3.47 -2.54
CA HIS A 79 4.91 -3.98 -2.95
C HIS A 79 4.46 -5.11 -2.02
N ILE A 80 3.17 -5.46 -2.06
CA ILE A 80 2.60 -6.52 -1.22
C ILE A 80 3.34 -7.84 -1.47
N SER A 81 4.01 -8.34 -0.44
CA SER A 81 4.80 -9.56 -0.42
C SER A 81 4.12 -10.69 0.36
N ILE A 82 4.69 -11.88 0.34
CA ILE A 82 4.24 -13.00 1.19
C ILE A 82 4.44 -12.66 2.68
N GLU A 83 5.53 -11.99 3.03
CA GLU A 83 5.82 -11.57 4.40
C GLU A 83 4.74 -10.62 4.93
N ASP A 84 4.28 -9.67 4.10
CA ASP A 84 3.17 -8.78 4.47
C ASP A 84 1.88 -9.57 4.72
N SER A 85 1.57 -10.54 3.85
CA SER A 85 0.38 -11.37 4.05
C SER A 85 0.47 -12.19 5.33
N GLU A 86 1.61 -12.79 5.63
CA GLU A 86 1.82 -13.52 6.89
C GLU A 86 1.65 -12.62 8.12
N ALA A 87 2.20 -11.41 8.08
CA ALA A 87 2.09 -10.45 9.18
C ALA A 87 0.64 -9.99 9.39
N VAL A 88 -0.08 -9.61 8.33
CA VAL A 88 -1.49 -9.19 8.38
C VAL A 88 -2.39 -10.35 8.84
N LEU A 89 -2.21 -11.55 8.28
CA LEU A 89 -2.96 -12.73 8.68
C LEU A 89 -2.73 -13.09 10.16
N ARG A 90 -1.51 -12.91 10.66
CA ARG A 90 -1.21 -13.09 12.08
C ARG A 90 -1.95 -12.06 12.93
N ALA A 91 -1.97 -10.79 12.53
CA ALA A 91 -2.68 -9.74 13.24
C ALA A 91 -4.20 -10.04 13.28
N ILE A 92 -4.80 -10.46 12.16
CA ILE A 92 -6.21 -10.84 12.09
C ILE A 92 -6.50 -12.03 13.02
N ARG A 93 -5.68 -13.09 12.99
CA ARG A 93 -5.85 -14.28 13.85
C ARG A 93 -5.74 -13.97 15.35
N LEU A 94 -4.94 -12.99 15.73
CA LEU A 94 -4.80 -12.54 17.12
C LEU A 94 -5.90 -11.58 17.55
N THR A 95 -6.76 -11.15 16.63
CA THR A 95 -7.89 -10.27 16.93
C THR A 95 -9.11 -11.12 17.29
N PRO A 96 -9.82 -10.83 18.40
CA PRO A 96 -11.09 -11.48 18.70
C PRO A 96 -12.07 -11.38 17.53
N THR A 97 -12.80 -12.46 17.25
CA THR A 97 -13.60 -12.62 16.02
C THR A 97 -14.65 -11.53 15.81
N GLU A 98 -15.21 -10.97 16.87
CA GLU A 98 -16.23 -9.91 16.81
C GLU A 98 -15.65 -8.49 16.94
N GLN A 99 -14.36 -8.37 17.24
CA GLN A 99 -13.72 -7.05 17.35
C GLN A 99 -13.54 -6.42 15.98
N PRO A 100 -13.95 -5.16 15.78
CA PRO A 100 -13.73 -4.48 14.50
C PRO A 100 -12.24 -4.39 14.13
N ILE A 101 -11.97 -4.43 12.82
CA ILE A 101 -10.64 -4.23 12.26
C ILE A 101 -10.63 -2.95 11.42
N ASP A 102 -9.67 -2.08 11.70
CA ASP A 102 -9.35 -0.92 10.90
C ASP A 102 -8.00 -1.14 10.21
N LEU A 103 -7.99 -1.25 8.89
CA LEU A 103 -6.78 -1.40 8.09
C LEU A 103 -6.41 -0.08 7.42
N ILE A 104 -5.26 0.49 7.75
CA ILE A 104 -4.70 1.66 7.06
C ILE A 104 -3.85 1.15 5.90
N LEU A 105 -4.28 1.42 4.67
CA LEU A 105 -3.76 0.83 3.46
C LEU A 105 -3.20 1.89 2.51
N HIS A 106 -1.90 1.81 2.22
CA HIS A 106 -1.22 2.63 1.23
C HIS A 106 -0.22 1.76 0.46
N THR A 107 -0.52 1.44 -0.80
CA THR A 107 0.28 0.44 -1.55
C THR A 107 0.08 0.55 -3.07
N PRO A 108 1.14 0.35 -3.87
CA PRO A 108 1.01 0.20 -5.32
C PRO A 108 0.40 -1.15 -5.74
N GLY A 109 0.17 -2.06 -4.80
CA GLY A 109 -0.25 -3.44 -5.05
C GLY A 109 0.88 -4.42 -4.79
N GLY A 110 0.85 -5.58 -5.45
CA GLY A 110 1.89 -6.59 -5.31
C GLY A 110 1.44 -7.99 -5.71
N LEU A 111 1.96 -9.02 -5.04
CA LEU A 111 1.67 -10.41 -5.37
C LEU A 111 0.18 -10.73 -5.22
N VAL A 112 -0.41 -11.27 -6.28
CA VAL A 112 -1.83 -11.64 -6.32
C VAL A 112 -2.17 -12.59 -5.18
N LEU A 113 -1.37 -13.65 -4.98
CA LEU A 113 -1.59 -14.62 -3.90
C LEU A 113 -1.64 -13.96 -2.52
N ALA A 114 -0.68 -13.08 -2.21
CA ALA A 114 -0.63 -12.39 -0.92
C ALA A 114 -1.84 -11.48 -0.72
N SER A 115 -2.23 -10.74 -1.75
CA SER A 115 -3.40 -9.85 -1.73
C SER A 115 -4.70 -10.63 -1.56
N GLU A 116 -4.85 -11.76 -2.24
CA GLU A 116 -6.01 -12.66 -2.11
C GLU A 116 -6.12 -13.25 -0.71
N GLN A 117 -5.01 -13.69 -0.12
CA GLN A 117 -4.98 -14.22 1.24
C GLN A 117 -5.44 -13.18 2.27
N ILE A 118 -4.93 -11.95 2.17
CA ILE A 118 -5.33 -10.85 3.06
C ILE A 118 -6.81 -10.53 2.85
N ALA A 119 -7.25 -10.33 1.61
CA ALA A 119 -8.62 -9.97 1.29
C ALA A 119 -9.61 -11.05 1.77
N LYS A 120 -9.30 -12.33 1.56
CA LYS A 120 -10.11 -13.44 2.04
C LYS A 120 -10.23 -13.44 3.56
N ALA A 121 -9.13 -13.28 4.29
CA ALA A 121 -9.17 -13.26 5.75
C ALA A 121 -9.99 -12.08 6.31
N LEU A 122 -9.95 -10.92 5.66
CA LEU A 122 -10.77 -9.76 6.02
C LEU A 122 -12.27 -10.01 5.76
N VAL A 123 -12.63 -10.63 4.63
CA VAL A 123 -14.04 -10.98 4.33
C VAL A 123 -14.59 -12.01 5.31
N GLU A 124 -13.78 -12.97 5.74
CA GLU A 124 -14.17 -14.03 6.68
C GLU A 124 -14.26 -13.55 8.13
N HIS A 125 -13.66 -12.40 8.44
CA HIS A 125 -13.74 -11.81 9.78
C HIS A 125 -15.16 -11.36 10.10
N LYS A 126 -15.65 -11.64 11.33
CA LYS A 126 -17.04 -11.37 11.71
C LYS A 126 -17.27 -9.93 12.18
N GLY A 127 -16.26 -9.33 12.83
CA GLY A 127 -16.30 -7.93 13.21
C GLY A 127 -16.28 -7.02 11.98
N LYS A 128 -16.79 -5.80 12.10
CA LYS A 128 -16.76 -4.82 11.02
C LYS A 128 -15.32 -4.55 10.55
N VAL A 129 -15.07 -4.61 9.26
CA VAL A 129 -13.79 -4.26 8.64
C VAL A 129 -13.90 -2.92 7.94
N THR A 130 -13.08 -1.95 8.35
CA THR A 130 -12.95 -0.64 7.68
C THR A 130 -11.55 -0.53 7.09
N VAL A 131 -11.45 -0.18 5.82
CA VAL A 131 -10.17 0.09 5.14
C VAL A 131 -10.05 1.59 4.89
N PHE A 132 -8.97 2.19 5.40
CA PHE A 132 -8.62 3.60 5.22
C PHE A 132 -7.59 3.73 4.10
N VAL A 133 -7.91 4.49 3.07
CA VAL A 133 -7.01 4.77 1.94
C VAL A 133 -6.65 6.26 1.96
N PRO A 134 -5.54 6.64 2.60
CA PRO A 134 -5.16 8.05 2.74
C PRO A 134 -4.64 8.69 1.45
N HIS A 135 -4.11 7.89 0.50
CA HIS A 135 -3.59 8.40 -0.75
C HIS A 135 -3.87 7.46 -1.94
N TYR A 136 -3.38 6.22 -1.92
CA TYR A 136 -3.72 5.26 -2.98
C TYR A 136 -3.64 3.81 -2.49
N ALA A 137 -4.46 2.95 -3.11
CA ALA A 137 -4.37 1.49 -3.00
C ALA A 137 -4.64 0.89 -4.37
N MET A 138 -3.57 0.50 -5.08
CA MET A 138 -3.64 0.05 -6.47
C MET A 138 -3.66 -1.47 -6.57
N SER A 139 -4.23 -2.02 -7.66
CA SER A 139 -4.13 -3.43 -8.00
C SER A 139 -4.51 -4.37 -6.83
N GLY A 140 -3.56 -5.16 -6.30
CA GLY A 140 -3.75 -5.99 -5.11
C GLY A 140 -4.22 -5.20 -3.89
N GLY A 141 -3.81 -3.93 -3.75
CA GLY A 141 -4.33 -3.02 -2.71
C GLY A 141 -5.81 -2.72 -2.89
N THR A 142 -6.27 -2.51 -4.13
CA THR A 142 -7.71 -2.39 -4.42
C THR A 142 -8.44 -3.67 -4.02
N MET A 143 -7.89 -4.85 -4.35
CA MET A 143 -8.48 -6.13 -3.99
C MET A 143 -8.67 -6.26 -2.48
N ILE A 144 -7.69 -5.83 -1.68
CA ILE A 144 -7.80 -5.79 -0.22
C ILE A 144 -8.88 -4.79 0.23
N ALA A 145 -8.93 -3.58 -0.38
CA ALA A 145 -9.95 -2.59 -0.05
C ALA A 145 -11.37 -3.10 -0.34
N LEU A 146 -11.57 -3.86 -1.42
CA LEU A 146 -12.86 -4.47 -1.76
C LEU A 146 -13.34 -5.50 -0.74
N ALA A 147 -12.48 -6.02 0.11
CA ALA A 147 -12.83 -6.93 1.19
C ALA A 147 -13.48 -6.22 2.40
N ALA A 148 -13.40 -4.89 2.49
CA ALA A 148 -13.88 -4.10 3.62
C ALA A 148 -15.42 -3.95 3.63
N ASP A 149 -16.02 -3.83 4.82
CA ASP A 149 -17.42 -3.43 4.98
C ASP A 149 -17.61 -1.93 4.70
N GLU A 150 -16.54 -1.15 4.90
CA GLU A 150 -16.50 0.27 4.61
C GLU A 150 -15.11 0.66 4.10
N ILE A 151 -15.06 1.46 3.04
CA ILE A 151 -13.82 2.03 2.48
C ILE A 151 -13.84 3.53 2.76
N VAL A 152 -12.91 4.00 3.60
CA VAL A 152 -12.75 5.43 3.87
C VAL A 152 -11.60 5.94 3.03
N MET A 153 -11.89 6.77 2.04
CA MET A 153 -10.88 7.36 1.14
C MET A 153 -10.70 8.85 1.44
N ASP A 154 -9.47 9.35 1.41
CA ASP A 154 -9.27 10.80 1.29
C ASP A 154 -9.96 11.30 0.00
N ASN A 155 -10.40 12.56 -0.01
CA ASN A 155 -11.07 13.15 -1.19
C ASN A 155 -10.25 13.06 -2.49
N ASN A 156 -8.93 13.04 -2.37
CA ASN A 156 -7.99 12.93 -3.48
C ASN A 156 -7.36 11.53 -3.60
N ALA A 157 -7.74 10.61 -2.73
CA ALA A 157 -7.24 9.24 -2.79
C ALA A 157 -7.83 8.49 -3.99
N VAL A 158 -7.09 7.47 -4.43
CA VAL A 158 -7.48 6.65 -5.56
C VAL A 158 -7.33 5.16 -5.26
N LEU A 159 -8.22 4.37 -5.84
CA LEU A 159 -8.03 2.95 -6.09
C LEU A 159 -7.53 2.75 -7.52
N GLY A 160 -7.11 1.55 -7.85
CA GLY A 160 -6.73 1.18 -9.21
C GLY A 160 -7.53 0.00 -9.75
N PRO A 161 -7.47 -0.25 -11.07
CA PRO A 161 -7.99 -1.48 -11.65
C PRO A 161 -7.25 -2.71 -11.10
N VAL A 162 -7.93 -3.85 -11.05
CA VAL A 162 -7.37 -5.12 -10.60
C VAL A 162 -7.00 -5.97 -11.83
N VAL A 163 -6.11 -5.45 -12.66
CA VAL A 163 -5.69 -6.10 -13.90
C VAL A 163 -4.44 -6.94 -13.66
N PRO A 164 -4.48 -8.29 -13.85
CA PRO A 164 -3.29 -9.11 -13.71
C PRO A 164 -2.20 -8.68 -14.68
N GLN A 165 -0.95 -8.70 -14.22
CA GLN A 165 0.22 -8.44 -15.05
C GLN A 165 1.09 -9.68 -15.16
N ILE A 166 1.60 -9.95 -16.35
CA ILE A 166 2.47 -11.08 -16.67
C ILE A 166 3.71 -10.52 -17.38
N GLY A 167 4.87 -10.67 -16.77
CA GLY A 167 6.11 -10.09 -17.31
C GLY A 167 6.04 -8.57 -17.52
N GLY A 168 5.33 -7.84 -16.65
CA GLY A 168 5.14 -6.38 -16.76
C GLY A 168 4.09 -5.93 -17.78
N MET A 169 3.45 -6.87 -18.49
CA MET A 169 2.40 -6.58 -19.49
C MET A 169 1.02 -6.87 -18.92
N ALA A 170 0.03 -6.04 -19.23
CA ALA A 170 -1.36 -6.29 -18.87
C ALA A 170 -1.88 -7.56 -19.55
N ALA A 171 -2.43 -8.51 -18.78
CA ALA A 171 -2.97 -9.77 -19.31
C ALA A 171 -4.03 -9.54 -20.40
N ALA A 172 -4.85 -8.49 -20.26
CA ALA A 172 -5.82 -8.10 -21.29
C ALA A 172 -5.17 -7.74 -22.63
N SER A 173 -4.05 -7.02 -22.60
CA SER A 173 -3.31 -6.65 -23.81
C SER A 173 -2.66 -7.85 -24.47
N ILE A 174 -2.13 -8.80 -23.69
CA ILE A 174 -1.56 -10.05 -24.20
C ILE A 174 -2.65 -10.86 -24.94
N VAL A 175 -3.82 -11.04 -24.32
CA VAL A 175 -4.96 -11.75 -24.95
C VAL A 175 -5.43 -11.04 -26.22
N ASN A 176 -5.42 -9.70 -26.22
CA ASN A 176 -5.90 -8.93 -27.38
C ASN A 176 -5.04 -9.12 -28.64
N VAL A 177 -3.78 -9.56 -28.53
CA VAL A 177 -2.94 -9.92 -29.69
C VAL A 177 -3.61 -10.99 -30.54
N LEU A 178 -4.34 -11.94 -29.93
CA LEU A 178 -5.08 -12.99 -30.65
C LEU A 178 -6.18 -12.44 -31.57
N ASN A 179 -6.75 -11.26 -31.21
CA ASN A 179 -7.77 -10.58 -31.98
C ASN A 179 -7.20 -9.69 -33.10
N MET A 180 -5.92 -9.29 -32.98
CA MET A 180 -5.28 -8.33 -33.88
C MET A 180 -4.47 -8.97 -34.99
N LYS A 181 -4.10 -10.25 -34.84
CA LYS A 181 -3.25 -10.98 -35.81
C LYS A 181 -3.86 -12.30 -36.19
N ASN A 182 -3.56 -12.77 -37.43
CA ASN A 182 -3.82 -14.14 -37.81
C ASN A 182 -2.97 -15.09 -36.94
N HIS A 183 -3.56 -16.14 -36.38
CA HIS A 183 -2.89 -17.10 -35.49
C HIS A 183 -1.62 -17.71 -36.12
N ASN A 184 -1.58 -17.91 -37.45
CA ASN A 184 -0.40 -18.42 -38.14
C ASN A 184 0.81 -17.45 -38.11
N ASN A 185 0.57 -16.18 -37.74
CA ASN A 185 1.60 -15.14 -37.63
C ASN A 185 1.91 -14.79 -36.17
N ILE A 186 1.47 -15.62 -35.22
CA ILE A 186 1.74 -15.47 -33.79
C ILE A 186 2.69 -16.60 -33.38
N SER A 187 3.74 -16.27 -32.64
CA SER A 187 4.64 -17.30 -32.10
C SER A 187 3.96 -18.18 -31.06
N ASP A 188 4.37 -19.42 -30.93
CA ASP A 188 3.87 -20.36 -29.92
C ASP A 188 4.02 -19.82 -28.50
N GLU A 189 5.13 -19.12 -28.22
CA GLU A 189 5.35 -18.45 -26.94
C GLU A 189 4.26 -17.43 -26.62
N THR A 190 3.88 -16.60 -27.60
CA THR A 190 2.80 -15.62 -27.44
C THR A 190 1.45 -16.30 -27.27
N LEU A 191 1.18 -17.42 -27.95
CA LEU A 191 -0.05 -18.19 -27.77
C LEU A 191 -0.14 -18.80 -26.36
N ILE A 192 0.96 -19.38 -25.86
CA ILE A 192 1.05 -19.91 -24.51
C ILE A 192 0.85 -18.80 -23.48
N LEU A 193 1.49 -17.64 -23.69
CA LEU A 193 1.36 -16.49 -22.80
C LEU A 193 -0.08 -15.95 -22.77
N ALA A 194 -0.76 -15.94 -23.91
CA ALA A 194 -2.15 -15.53 -24.01
C ALA A 194 -3.11 -16.49 -23.28
N ASP A 195 -2.85 -17.80 -23.31
CA ASP A 195 -3.60 -18.79 -22.53
C ASP A 195 -3.42 -18.55 -21.01
N VAL A 196 -2.19 -18.36 -20.56
CA VAL A 196 -1.89 -18.02 -19.15
C VAL A 196 -2.56 -16.70 -18.75
N ALA A 197 -2.50 -15.68 -19.62
CA ALA A 197 -3.12 -14.37 -19.41
C ALA A 197 -4.65 -14.48 -19.28
N GLN A 198 -5.29 -15.27 -20.12
CA GLN A 198 -6.73 -15.51 -20.06
C GLN A 198 -7.13 -16.20 -18.75
N LYS A 199 -6.38 -17.21 -18.33
CA LYS A 199 -6.60 -17.87 -17.02
C LYS A 199 -6.48 -16.90 -15.87
N ALA A 200 -5.42 -16.09 -15.84
CA ALA A 200 -5.20 -15.09 -14.79
C ALA A 200 -6.35 -14.08 -14.71
N ARG A 201 -6.85 -13.57 -15.86
CA ARG A 201 -7.99 -12.65 -15.91
C ARG A 201 -9.25 -13.26 -15.29
N VAL A 202 -9.58 -14.50 -15.70
CA VAL A 202 -10.76 -15.21 -15.19
C VAL A 202 -10.65 -15.47 -13.69
N GLN A 203 -9.47 -15.90 -13.19
CA GLN A 203 -9.23 -16.15 -11.79
C GLN A 203 -9.43 -14.88 -10.95
N VAL A 204 -8.80 -13.78 -11.33
CA VAL A 204 -8.91 -12.51 -10.62
C VAL A 204 -10.33 -11.96 -10.67
N ALA A 205 -11.01 -12.00 -11.83
CA ALA A 205 -12.40 -11.56 -11.93
C ALA A 205 -13.34 -12.37 -11.01
N ASN A 206 -13.18 -13.69 -10.96
CA ASN A 206 -13.97 -14.55 -10.10
C ASN A 206 -13.68 -14.27 -8.62
N PHE A 207 -12.42 -14.09 -8.24
CA PHE A 207 -12.05 -13.77 -6.87
C PHE A 207 -12.64 -12.42 -6.43
N VAL A 208 -12.50 -11.37 -7.23
CA VAL A 208 -13.09 -10.05 -6.96
C VAL A 208 -14.61 -10.15 -6.85
N ALA A 209 -15.28 -10.91 -7.73
CA ALA A 209 -16.72 -11.14 -7.64
C ALA A 209 -17.09 -11.78 -6.29
N GLN A 210 -16.34 -12.80 -5.85
CA GLN A 210 -16.58 -13.46 -4.55
C GLN A 210 -16.46 -12.50 -3.37
N LEU A 211 -15.45 -11.58 -3.37
CA LEU A 211 -15.33 -10.55 -2.34
C LEU A 211 -16.58 -9.66 -2.26
N LEU A 212 -17.14 -9.33 -3.42
CA LEU A 212 -18.29 -8.42 -3.53
C LEU A 212 -19.63 -9.07 -3.21
N LEU A 213 -19.76 -10.40 -3.28
CA LEU A 213 -21.00 -11.12 -3.01
C LEU A 213 -21.55 -10.87 -1.58
N LYS A 214 -20.69 -10.54 -0.62
CA LYS A 214 -21.11 -10.19 0.74
C LYS A 214 -21.90 -8.87 0.81
N ARG A 215 -21.73 -7.99 -0.20
CA ARG A 215 -22.21 -6.58 -0.14
C ARG A 215 -23.15 -6.19 -1.26
N MET A 216 -23.21 -6.95 -2.33
CA MET A 216 -24.07 -6.63 -3.46
C MET A 216 -24.65 -7.87 -4.13
N PRO A 217 -25.79 -7.75 -4.86
CA PRO A 217 -26.38 -8.89 -5.56
C PRO A 217 -25.41 -9.53 -6.54
N PRO A 218 -25.47 -10.86 -6.77
CA PRO A 218 -24.52 -11.59 -7.60
C PRO A 218 -24.30 -10.97 -8.98
N LYS A 219 -25.37 -10.59 -9.69
CA LYS A 219 -25.26 -9.95 -10.99
C LYS A 219 -24.40 -8.69 -10.95
N LYS A 220 -24.59 -7.83 -9.95
CA LYS A 220 -23.83 -6.59 -9.78
C LYS A 220 -22.39 -6.88 -9.36
N ALA A 221 -22.16 -7.86 -8.49
CA ALA A 221 -20.83 -8.28 -8.06
C ALA A 221 -19.97 -8.72 -9.27
N PHE A 222 -20.53 -9.56 -10.15
CA PHE A 222 -19.84 -9.99 -11.36
C PHE A 222 -19.62 -8.86 -12.37
N GLU A 223 -20.60 -7.95 -12.53
CA GLU A 223 -20.45 -6.77 -13.38
C GLU A 223 -19.30 -5.88 -12.92
N VAL A 224 -19.24 -5.54 -11.62
CA VAL A 224 -18.19 -4.70 -11.06
C VAL A 224 -16.83 -5.40 -11.12
N ALA A 225 -16.77 -6.69 -10.79
CA ALA A 225 -15.55 -7.47 -10.89
C ALA A 225 -15.00 -7.48 -12.31
N THR A 226 -15.86 -7.69 -13.31
CA THR A 226 -15.50 -7.65 -14.72
C THR A 226 -14.96 -6.27 -15.11
N ILE A 227 -15.67 -5.20 -14.76
CA ILE A 227 -15.22 -3.81 -15.02
C ILE A 227 -13.81 -3.55 -14.47
N LEU A 228 -13.51 -4.03 -13.26
CA LEU A 228 -12.24 -3.79 -12.60
C LEU A 228 -11.09 -4.65 -13.15
N SER A 229 -11.37 -5.84 -13.73
CA SER A 229 -10.33 -6.82 -14.11
C SER A 229 -10.18 -7.03 -15.64
N GLU A 230 -11.10 -6.53 -16.47
CA GLU A 230 -11.08 -6.71 -17.92
C GLU A 230 -9.92 -6.05 -18.66
N GLY A 231 -9.23 -5.10 -18.02
CA GLY A 231 -8.21 -4.28 -18.70
C GLY A 231 -8.82 -3.17 -19.54
N ARG A 232 -9.97 -2.63 -19.13
CA ARG A 232 -10.60 -1.45 -19.72
C ARG A 232 -9.71 -0.21 -19.60
N TRP A 233 -8.92 -0.14 -18.54
CA TRP A 233 -8.00 0.93 -18.22
C TRP A 233 -6.56 0.41 -18.15
N THR A 234 -5.60 1.32 -18.20
CA THR A 234 -4.21 1.03 -17.82
C THR A 234 -4.11 0.68 -16.34
N HIS A 235 -3.06 -0.02 -15.97
CA HIS A 235 -2.90 -0.50 -14.58
C HIS A 235 -2.83 0.62 -13.54
N ASP A 236 -2.36 1.79 -13.94
CA ASP A 236 -2.20 3.00 -13.13
C ASP A 236 -3.39 3.98 -13.20
N PHE A 237 -4.49 3.58 -13.86
CA PHE A 237 -5.66 4.44 -13.98
C PHE A 237 -6.28 4.75 -12.62
N PRO A 238 -6.48 6.06 -12.26
CA PRO A 238 -7.01 6.45 -10.96
C PRO A 238 -8.53 6.29 -10.89
N LEU A 239 -9.01 5.37 -10.06
CA LEU A 239 -10.41 5.26 -9.69
C LEU A 239 -10.67 6.20 -8.51
N ILE A 240 -11.08 7.43 -8.80
CA ILE A 240 -11.39 8.47 -7.81
C ILE A 240 -12.71 8.17 -7.07
N VAL A 241 -12.93 8.79 -5.91
CA VAL A 241 -14.09 8.58 -5.04
C VAL A 241 -15.44 8.56 -5.81
N PRO A 242 -15.76 9.52 -6.71
CA PRO A 242 -17.02 9.47 -7.47
C PRO A 242 -17.17 8.25 -8.37
N VAL A 243 -16.08 7.72 -8.91
CA VAL A 243 -16.09 6.50 -9.74
C VAL A 243 -16.34 5.27 -8.88
N VAL A 244 -15.62 5.16 -7.75
CA VAL A 244 -15.77 4.09 -6.77
C VAL A 244 -17.20 4.03 -6.23
N SER A 245 -17.79 5.18 -5.90
CA SER A 245 -19.18 5.29 -5.45
C SER A 245 -20.18 4.86 -6.53
N LYS A 246 -19.98 5.25 -7.80
CA LYS A 246 -20.85 4.84 -8.93
C LYS A 246 -20.81 3.32 -9.19
N LEU A 247 -19.74 2.64 -8.85
CA LEU A 247 -19.66 1.18 -8.91
C LEU A 247 -20.52 0.51 -7.81
N GLY A 248 -21.02 1.28 -6.85
CA GLY A 248 -21.83 0.79 -5.72
C GLY A 248 -20.99 0.24 -4.57
N LEU A 249 -19.71 0.62 -4.48
CA LEU A 249 -18.82 0.24 -3.39
C LEU A 249 -19.10 1.14 -2.15
N PRO A 250 -18.93 0.60 -0.92
CA PRO A 250 -19.26 1.29 0.33
C PRO A 250 -18.17 2.32 0.69
N VAL A 251 -18.06 3.39 -0.08
CA VAL A 251 -17.03 4.42 0.08
C VAL A 251 -17.57 5.64 0.82
N THR A 252 -16.77 6.13 1.78
CA THR A 252 -16.97 7.40 2.49
C THR A 252 -15.67 8.21 2.45
N THR A 253 -15.74 9.50 2.85
CA THR A 253 -14.56 10.39 2.83
C THR A 253 -14.22 10.95 4.22
N ASP A 254 -14.83 10.44 5.27
CA ASP A 254 -14.62 10.91 6.65
C ASP A 254 -13.31 10.38 7.24
N MET A 255 -12.18 10.76 6.63
CA MET A 255 -10.85 10.31 7.03
C MET A 255 -10.44 10.86 8.40
N PRO A 256 -10.18 10.00 9.41
CA PRO A 256 -9.72 10.44 10.72
C PRO A 256 -8.35 11.11 10.65
N ARG A 257 -8.17 12.19 11.42
CA ARG A 257 -6.90 12.92 11.45
C ARG A 257 -5.70 12.03 11.84
N LEU A 258 -5.91 11.08 12.74
CA LEU A 258 -4.86 10.15 13.17
C LEU A 258 -4.25 9.33 12.02
N VAL A 259 -5.01 9.10 10.95
CA VAL A 259 -4.49 8.42 9.75
C VAL A 259 -3.44 9.29 9.07
N TYR A 260 -3.69 10.60 8.93
CA TYR A 260 -2.70 11.53 8.36
C TYR A 260 -1.48 11.67 9.27
N ASP A 261 -1.69 11.81 10.60
CA ASP A 261 -0.60 11.89 11.57
C ASP A 261 0.28 10.62 11.51
N LEU A 262 -0.32 9.44 11.28
CA LEU A 262 0.43 8.20 11.07
C LEU A 262 1.21 8.21 9.75
N MET A 263 0.61 8.70 8.66
CA MET A 263 1.27 8.76 7.34
C MET A 263 2.52 9.66 7.37
N GLU A 264 2.54 10.72 8.17
CA GLU A 264 3.73 11.57 8.37
C GLU A 264 4.93 10.79 8.93
N LEU A 265 4.67 9.71 9.68
CA LEU A 265 5.72 8.82 10.21
C LEU A 265 6.23 7.79 9.17
N TYR A 266 5.61 7.75 8.00
CA TYR A 266 6.02 6.93 6.85
C TYR A 266 6.40 7.84 5.66
N PRO A 267 7.54 8.56 5.72
CA PRO A 267 7.93 9.47 4.64
C PRO A 267 8.08 8.71 3.32
N GLN A 268 7.49 9.23 2.24
CA GLN A 268 7.44 8.58 0.94
C GLN A 268 8.68 8.83 0.06
N GLY A 269 9.61 9.65 0.47
CA GLY A 269 10.83 9.97 -0.27
C GLY A 269 12.12 9.59 0.47
N ASN A 270 13.26 9.56 -0.24
CA ASN A 270 14.58 9.21 0.32
C ASN A 270 15.18 10.27 1.25
N GLY A 271 14.44 11.28 1.65
CA GLY A 271 14.72 12.15 2.80
C GLY A 271 15.82 13.20 2.65
N ALA A 272 16.54 13.28 1.52
CA ALA A 272 17.63 14.23 1.38
C ALA A 272 17.14 15.68 1.12
N ARG A 273 16.07 15.87 0.34
CA ARG A 273 15.36 17.15 0.14
C ARG A 273 13.91 16.86 -0.25
N PRO A 274 12.91 17.42 0.44
CA PRO A 274 11.52 17.27 0.04
C PRO A 274 11.30 18.00 -1.30
N SER A 275 10.63 17.33 -2.25
CA SER A 275 10.23 17.94 -3.53
C SER A 275 9.16 19.01 -3.34
N VAL A 276 8.38 18.91 -2.26
CA VAL A 276 7.37 19.87 -1.86
C VAL A 276 7.72 20.41 -0.49
N LEU A 277 7.78 21.74 -0.37
CA LEU A 277 8.03 22.44 0.89
C LEU A 277 6.86 23.42 1.14
N TYR A 278 6.29 23.35 2.32
CA TYR A 278 5.28 24.28 2.78
C TYR A 278 5.42 24.55 4.28
N VAL A 279 4.89 25.66 4.75
CA VAL A 279 4.80 25.96 6.18
C VAL A 279 3.45 25.45 6.66
N PRO A 280 3.40 24.40 7.51
CA PRO A 280 2.14 23.89 8.01
C PRO A 280 1.50 24.94 8.93
N MET A 281 0.30 25.38 8.59
CA MET A 281 -0.49 26.22 9.50
C MET A 281 -1.04 25.34 10.62
N ARG A 282 -0.66 25.60 11.87
CA ARG A 282 -1.36 25.06 13.04
C ARG A 282 -2.75 25.68 13.07
N ARG A 283 -3.78 24.90 12.76
CA ARG A 283 -5.14 25.29 13.13
C ARG A 283 -5.25 25.16 14.63
N ASP A 284 -5.31 26.27 15.32
CA ASP A 284 -5.59 26.32 16.76
C ASP A 284 -6.93 25.62 17.03
N ARG A 285 -7.01 24.95 18.20
CA ARG A 285 -8.22 24.23 18.63
C ARG A 285 -9.47 25.12 18.69
N ASN A 286 -9.30 26.42 18.80
CA ASN A 286 -10.35 27.42 18.90
C ASN A 286 -11.10 27.70 17.59
N ASP A 287 -10.50 27.36 16.41
CA ASP A 287 -11.18 27.58 15.13
C ASP A 287 -12.32 26.58 14.85
N ARG A 288 -12.44 25.51 15.65
CA ARG A 288 -13.53 24.52 15.52
C ARG A 288 -14.81 24.94 16.25
N GLU A 289 -14.71 25.78 17.30
CA GLU A 289 -15.90 26.33 17.99
C GLU A 289 -16.52 27.55 17.25
N ALA A 290 -15.73 28.21 16.40
CA ALA A 290 -16.20 29.33 15.59
C ALA A 290 -16.90 28.92 14.27
N ALA A 291 -16.64 27.70 13.77
CA ALA A 291 -17.39 27.15 12.64
C ALA A 291 -18.61 26.42 13.19
N GLY A 292 -19.69 27.16 13.42
CA GLY A 292 -21.01 26.60 13.73
C GLY A 292 -21.45 25.56 12.69
N PRO A 293 -22.43 24.71 13.01
CA PRO A 293 -22.91 23.68 12.10
C PRO A 293 -23.29 24.28 10.75
N ALA A 294 -22.82 23.64 9.67
CA ALA A 294 -23.13 24.05 8.31
C ALA A 294 -24.67 24.20 8.16
N PRO A 295 -25.17 25.28 7.52
CA PRO A 295 -26.60 25.45 7.32
C PRO A 295 -27.13 24.28 6.50
N MET A 296 -28.18 23.62 7.01
CA MET A 296 -28.93 22.59 6.31
C MET A 296 -29.43 23.17 4.98
N PRO A 297 -29.36 22.43 3.87
CA PRO A 297 -29.92 22.88 2.61
C PRO A 297 -31.42 23.09 2.82
N GLY A 298 -31.87 24.35 2.66
CA GLY A 298 -33.25 24.76 2.83
C GLY A 298 -34.16 24.00 1.88
N GLU A 299 -35.27 23.51 2.45
CA GLU A 299 -36.45 23.10 1.71
C GLU A 299 -36.93 24.29 0.88
N GLY A 300 -36.65 24.23 -0.43
CA GLY A 300 -37.22 25.18 -1.38
C GLY A 300 -38.71 24.89 -1.60
N LYS A 301 -39.50 25.86 -1.33
CA LYS A 301 -40.92 25.91 -1.72
C LYS A 301 -41.10 25.89 -3.23
#